data_a4a27b9dba0deed5427cc9e6b546e00d
#
_entry.id   a4a27b9dba0deed5427cc9e6b546e00d
#
_cell.length_a   1.000
_cell.length_b   1.000
_cell.length_c   1.000
_cell.angle_alpha   90.00
_cell.angle_beta   90.00
_cell.angle_gamma   90.00
#
_symmetry.space_group_name_H-M   'P 1'
#
loop_
_entity.id
_entity.type
_entity.pdbx_description
1 polymer ?
#
loop_
_entity_poly.entity_id
_entity_poly.type
_entity_poly.pdbx_seq_one_letter_code
_entity_poly.pdbx_strand_id
1 'polypeptide(L)' 'MKNNQVPALPAYYTVLCARAADAIEAIEQANYGLARELLIKGLQEAEEIVISQES' A
#
# COMPACT_ATOMS: atom_id res chain seq x y z
N MET A 1 -9.54 23.61 -12.02
CA MET A 1 -9.16 23.17 -11.64
C MET A 1 -8.69 23.17 -11.32
N LYS A 2 -8.68 22.90 -11.14
CA LYS A 2 -8.15 22.56 -10.69
C LYS A 2 -7.49 22.26 -10.25
N ASN A 3 -7.38 22.08 -9.96
CA ASN A 3 -6.81 21.69 -9.38
C ASN A 3 -6.26 21.21 -9.10
N ASN A 4 -6.21 21.08 -9.21
CA ASN A 4 -5.50 20.46 -8.90
C ASN A 4 -4.73 20.46 -7.93
N GLN A 5 -5.12 20.59 -7.41
CA GLN A 5 -4.42 20.57 -6.27
C GLN A 5 -4.86 19.56 -5.40
N VAL A 6 -4.58 18.40 -5.78
CA VAL A 6 -4.81 17.24 -4.96
C VAL A 6 -3.79 17.28 -3.88
N PRO A 7 -4.18 17.27 -2.62
CA PRO A 7 -3.21 17.21 -1.54
C PRO A 7 -2.41 15.92 -1.68
N ALA A 8 -1.17 15.97 -1.30
CA ALA A 8 -0.33 14.79 -1.34
C ALA A 8 -0.94 13.71 -0.47
N LEU A 9 -1.07 12.53 -1.02
CA LEU A 9 -1.59 11.41 -0.24
C LEU A 9 -0.57 10.97 0.79
N PRO A 10 -1.03 10.49 1.96
CA PRO A 10 -0.08 9.97 2.94
C PRO A 10 0.73 8.82 2.35
N ALA A 11 1.98 8.74 2.74
CA ALA A 11 2.86 7.70 2.20
C ALA A 11 2.32 6.31 2.50
N TYR A 12 1.76 6.11 3.72
CA TYR A 12 1.23 4.79 4.06
C TYR A 12 0.07 4.40 3.14
N TYR A 13 -0.73 5.37 2.73
CA TYR A 13 -1.85 5.08 1.84
C TYR A 13 -1.33 4.62 0.46
N THR A 14 -0.33 5.32 -0.05
CA THR A 14 0.25 4.97 -1.34
C THR A 14 0.86 3.57 -1.30
N VAL A 15 1.57 3.25 -0.23
CA VAL A 15 2.18 1.94 -0.08
C VAL A 15 1.11 0.85 -0.03
N LEU A 16 0.06 1.07 0.77
CA LEU A 16 -0.99 0.09 0.88
C LEU A 16 -1.70 -0.14 -0.45
N CYS A 17 -1.97 0.94 -1.19
CA CYS A 17 -2.62 0.80 -2.47
C CYS A 17 -1.76 0.02 -3.46
N ALA A 18 -0.46 0.31 -3.48
CA ALA A 18 0.45 -0.38 -4.39
C ALA A 18 0.52 -1.87 -4.06
N ARG A 19 0.64 -2.20 -2.76
CA ARG A 19 0.72 -3.60 -2.37
C ARG A 19 -0.59 -4.33 -2.62
N ALA A 20 -1.71 -3.65 -2.39
CA ALA A 20 -3.01 -4.25 -2.65
C ALA A 20 -3.18 -4.56 -4.14
N ALA A 21 -2.77 -3.64 -5.00
CA ALA A 21 -2.86 -3.87 -6.44
C ALA A 21 -2.00 -5.06 -6.86
N ASP A 22 -0.79 -5.15 -6.33
CA ASP A 22 0.09 -6.27 -6.63
C ASP A 22 -0.50 -7.57 -6.11
N ALA A 23 -1.14 -7.53 -4.94
CA ALA A 23 -1.75 -8.73 -4.38
C ALA A 23 -2.90 -9.21 -5.23
N ILE A 24 -3.70 -8.29 -5.77
CA ILE A 24 -4.79 -8.65 -6.65
C ILE A 24 -4.27 -9.38 -7.88
N GLU A 25 -3.19 -8.86 -8.45
CA GLU A 25 -2.56 -9.49 -9.60
C GLU A 25 -2.09 -10.90 -9.25
N ALA A 26 -1.49 -11.06 -8.09
CA ALA A 26 -1.01 -12.36 -7.66
C ALA A 26 -2.17 -13.34 -7.50
N ILE A 27 -3.29 -12.87 -6.97
CA ILE A 27 -4.47 -13.71 -6.81
C ILE A 27 -4.99 -14.15 -8.18
N GLU A 28 -5.01 -13.23 -9.14
CA GLU A 28 -5.48 -13.55 -10.48
C GLU A 28 -4.61 -14.61 -11.14
N GLN A 29 -3.35 -14.67 -10.74
CA GLN A 29 -2.43 -15.71 -11.23
C GLN A 29 -2.44 -16.94 -10.35
N ALA A 30 -3.36 -17.00 -9.39
CA ALA A 30 -3.48 -18.10 -8.42
C ALA A 30 -2.24 -18.25 -7.56
N ASN A 31 -1.52 -17.17 -7.36
CA ASN A 31 -0.34 -17.18 -6.51
C ASN A 31 -0.71 -16.62 -5.14
N TYR A 32 -1.40 -17.43 -4.37
CA TYR A 32 -1.96 -16.96 -3.11
C TYR A 32 -0.91 -16.70 -2.05
N GLY A 33 0.17 -17.46 -2.07
CA GLY A 33 1.27 -17.24 -1.14
C GLY A 33 1.89 -15.87 -1.32
N LEU A 34 2.14 -15.50 -2.57
CA LEU A 34 2.69 -14.19 -2.86
C LEU A 34 1.71 -13.08 -2.50
N ALA A 35 0.43 -13.28 -2.79
CA ALA A 35 -0.58 -12.29 -2.45
C ALA A 35 -0.60 -12.02 -0.96
N ARG A 36 -0.55 -13.08 -0.16
CA ARG A 36 -0.54 -12.95 1.28
C ARG A 36 0.70 -12.18 1.76
N GLU A 37 1.86 -12.52 1.20
CA GLU A 37 3.11 -11.85 1.55
C GLU A 37 3.05 -10.35 1.24
N LEU A 38 2.52 -10.03 0.08
CA LEU A 38 2.44 -8.63 -0.34
C LEU A 38 1.56 -7.82 0.61
N LEU A 39 0.44 -8.40 1.03
CA LEU A 39 -0.46 -7.71 1.94
C LEU A 39 0.18 -7.54 3.31
N ILE A 40 0.85 -8.58 3.80
CA ILE A 40 1.51 -8.51 5.10
C ILE A 40 2.60 -7.44 5.08
N LYS A 41 3.41 -7.43 4.03
CA LYS A 41 4.47 -6.45 3.92
C LYS A 41 3.91 -5.04 3.81
N GLY A 42 2.82 -4.89 3.07
CA GLY A 42 2.18 -3.59 2.93
C GLY A 42 1.71 -3.05 4.27
N LEU A 43 1.10 -3.91 5.08
CA LEU A 43 0.64 -3.49 6.39
C LEU A 43 1.81 -3.11 7.28
N GLN A 44 2.89 -3.89 7.24
CA GLN A 44 4.05 -3.59 8.06
C GLN A 44 4.70 -2.28 7.66
N GLU A 45 4.84 -2.05 6.36
CA GLU A 45 5.42 -0.81 5.86
C GLU A 45 4.56 0.38 6.24
N ALA A 46 3.24 0.23 6.12
CA ALA A 46 2.35 1.32 6.47
C ALA A 46 2.44 1.65 7.96
N GLU A 47 2.51 0.64 8.81
CA GLU A 47 2.63 0.86 10.24
C GLU A 47 3.93 1.58 10.57
N GLU A 48 5.01 1.20 9.91
CA GLU A 48 6.30 1.86 10.14
C GLU A 48 6.25 3.32 9.75
N ILE A 49 5.59 3.62 8.63
CA ILE A 49 5.47 4.99 8.18
C ILE A 49 4.67 5.81 9.18
N VAL A 50 3.57 5.27 9.68
CA VAL A 50 2.74 6.00 10.64
C VAL A 50 3.52 6.27 11.92
N ILE A 51 4.23 5.27 12.42
CA ILE A 51 5.03 5.43 13.63
C ILE A 51 6.10 6.50 13.43
N SER A 52 6.75 6.47 12.27
CA SER A 52 7.78 7.46 11.98
C SER A 52 7.21 8.87 11.96
N GLN A 53 6.00 9.03 11.45
CA GLN A 53 5.39 10.35 11.35
C GLN A 53 4.94 10.89 12.70
N GLU A 54 4.69 10.00 13.65
CA GLU A 54 4.24 10.42 14.96
C GLU A 54 5.38 10.90 15.85
N SER A 55 6.59 10.56 15.56
CA SER A 55 7.72 10.97 16.40
C SER A 55 8.36 12.31 15.98
#